data_fe82304aa0c67ff7a51d0e74276d5ef3
#
_entry.id   fe82304aa0c67ff7a51d0e74276d5ef3
#
_cell.length_a   1.000
_cell.length_b   1.000
_cell.length_c   1.000
_cell.angle_alpha   90.00
_cell.angle_beta   90.00
_cell.angle_gamma   90.00
#
_symmetry.space_group_name_H-M   'P 1'
#
loop_
_entity.id
_entity.type
_entity.pdbx_description
1 polymer ?
#
loop_
_entity_poly.entity_id
_entity_poly.type
_entity_poly.pdbx_seq_one_letter_code
_entity_poly.pdbx_strand_id
1 'polypeptide(L)'
;MPMTQPPDRPVTLWGLPHSLYTGRARAYLRKQRVAYVERPPTDPGFAERVMPAIGRAIIPVVELPDGTVIQDTVDIIDHFEGEDTPPVPHPAYPGDARLLALAHLFELYAVVGLTRHAMHYRWSYLAEQEAFLRDAFATGG
;
A
#
# COMPACT_ATOMS: atom_id res chain seq x y z
N MET A 1 20.22 6.06 -29.79
CA MET A 1 20.13 5.26 -28.56
C MET A 1 18.82 4.50 -28.62
N PRO A 2 18.80 3.16 -28.66
CA PRO A 2 17.54 2.44 -28.54
C PRO A 2 17.01 2.68 -27.14
N MET A 3 15.81 3.23 -27.03
CA MET A 3 15.06 3.27 -25.79
C MET A 3 14.80 1.82 -25.40
N THR A 4 15.48 1.35 -24.38
CA THR A 4 15.18 0.07 -23.73
C THR A 4 13.74 0.18 -23.22
N GLN A 5 12.86 -0.54 -23.86
CA GLN A 5 11.49 -0.73 -23.38
C GLN A 5 11.60 -1.24 -21.93
N PRO A 6 10.94 -0.60 -20.95
CA PRO A 6 10.98 -1.12 -19.59
C PRO A 6 10.49 -2.57 -19.58
N PRO A 7 11.04 -3.42 -18.72
CA PRO A 7 10.58 -4.80 -18.65
C PRO A 7 9.08 -4.80 -18.41
N ASP A 8 8.39 -5.69 -19.10
CA ASP A 8 6.92 -5.87 -19.08
C ASP A 8 6.46 -6.45 -17.71
N ARG A 9 6.79 -5.72 -16.65
CA ARG A 9 6.46 -6.09 -15.28
C ARG A 9 5.19 -5.37 -14.86
N PRO A 10 4.24 -6.06 -14.25
CA PRO A 10 3.07 -5.40 -13.67
C PRO A 10 3.48 -4.57 -12.45
N VAL A 11 2.67 -3.57 -12.11
CA VAL A 11 2.73 -2.95 -10.79
C VAL A 11 2.63 -4.05 -9.73
N THR A 12 3.53 -4.07 -8.77
CA THR A 12 3.52 -5.06 -7.68
C THR A 12 3.22 -4.38 -6.36
N LEU A 13 2.13 -4.80 -5.71
CA LEU A 13 1.82 -4.41 -4.34
C LEU A 13 2.44 -5.45 -3.39
N TRP A 14 3.46 -5.05 -2.67
CA TRP A 14 4.09 -5.84 -1.62
C TRP A 14 3.34 -5.64 -0.31
N GLY A 15 2.74 -6.71 0.19
CA GLY A 15 1.90 -6.60 1.37
C GLY A 15 1.34 -7.93 1.85
N LEU A 16 0.48 -7.86 2.87
CA LEU A 16 -0.16 -9.02 3.47
C LEU A 16 -1.69 -8.83 3.50
N PRO A 17 -2.46 -9.90 3.30
CA PRO A 17 -3.93 -9.82 3.27
C PRO A 17 -4.55 -9.19 4.51
N HIS A 18 -3.99 -9.47 5.68
CA HIS A 18 -4.45 -8.99 6.99
C HIS A 18 -3.84 -7.64 7.43
N SER A 19 -2.94 -7.07 6.65
CA SER A 19 -2.36 -5.76 6.96
C SER A 19 -3.37 -4.65 6.67
N LEU A 20 -3.63 -3.81 7.68
CA LEU A 20 -4.52 -2.66 7.57
C LEU A 20 -4.04 -1.68 6.49
N TYR A 21 -2.76 -1.36 6.50
CA TYR A 21 -2.17 -0.40 5.55
C TYR A 21 -2.08 -0.98 4.13
N THR A 22 -1.75 -2.27 3.98
CA THR A 22 -1.85 -2.95 2.67
C THR A 22 -3.28 -2.94 2.16
N GLY A 23 -4.25 -3.17 3.05
CA GLY A 23 -5.69 -3.09 2.72
C GLY A 23 -6.09 -1.73 2.16
N ARG A 24 -5.55 -0.65 2.71
CA ARG A 24 -5.79 0.71 2.23
C ARG A 24 -5.19 0.93 0.83
N ALA A 25 -3.94 0.57 0.62
CA ALA A 25 -3.29 0.66 -0.70
C ALA A 25 -4.03 -0.18 -1.74
N ARG A 26 -4.40 -1.42 -1.38
CA ARG A 26 -5.20 -2.32 -2.22
C ARG A 26 -6.55 -1.71 -2.62
N ALA A 27 -7.26 -1.12 -1.67
CA ALA A 27 -8.54 -0.46 -1.93
C ALA A 27 -8.39 0.71 -2.90
N TYR A 28 -7.35 1.52 -2.74
CA TYR A 28 -7.04 2.61 -3.64
C TYR A 28 -6.73 2.12 -5.06
N LEU A 29 -5.79 1.19 -5.23
CA LEU A 29 -5.42 0.66 -6.55
C LEU A 29 -6.63 0.05 -7.28
N ARG A 30 -7.50 -0.67 -6.55
CA ARG A 30 -8.75 -1.21 -7.10
C ARG A 30 -9.73 -0.11 -7.53
N LYS A 31 -9.91 0.92 -6.70
CA LYS A 31 -10.76 2.07 -7.03
C LYS A 31 -10.27 2.74 -8.31
N GLN A 32 -8.97 2.89 -8.47
CA GLN A 32 -8.35 3.52 -9.63
C GLN A 32 -8.21 2.57 -10.83
N ARG A 33 -8.63 1.32 -10.71
CA ARG A 33 -8.51 0.29 -11.76
C ARG A 33 -7.06 0.07 -12.22
N VAL A 34 -6.10 0.31 -11.37
CA VAL A 34 -4.70 -0.01 -11.62
C VAL A 34 -4.55 -1.53 -11.67
N ALA A 35 -3.99 -2.04 -12.76
CA ALA A 35 -3.66 -3.47 -12.85
C ALA A 35 -2.40 -3.75 -12.02
N TYR A 36 -2.49 -4.64 -11.04
CA TYR A 36 -1.38 -5.00 -10.17
C TYR A 36 -1.43 -6.47 -9.78
N VAL A 37 -0.28 -6.98 -9.33
CA VAL A 37 -0.17 -8.26 -8.62
C VAL A 37 0.17 -7.98 -7.16
N GLU A 38 -0.37 -8.78 -6.24
CA GLU A 38 -0.01 -8.68 -4.82
C GLU A 38 0.92 -9.83 -4.44
N ARG A 39 2.01 -9.50 -3.72
CA ARG A 39 3.00 -10.47 -3.26
C ARG A 39 3.35 -10.25 -1.79
N PRO A 40 3.58 -11.32 -1.02
CA PRO A 40 4.01 -11.20 0.36
C PRO A 40 5.48 -10.77 0.44
N PRO A 41 5.91 -10.13 1.55
CA PRO A 41 7.31 -9.76 1.76
C PRO A 41 8.25 -10.97 1.95
N THR A 42 7.70 -12.18 2.10
CA THR A 42 8.45 -13.44 2.11
C THR A 42 8.88 -13.93 0.72
N ASP A 43 8.31 -13.36 -0.35
CA ASP A 43 8.77 -13.61 -1.72
C ASP A 43 10.21 -13.09 -1.88
N PRO A 44 11.14 -13.89 -2.45
CA PRO A 44 12.54 -13.48 -2.64
C PRO A 44 12.72 -12.14 -3.33
N GLY A 45 11.83 -11.80 -4.26
CA GLY A 45 11.86 -10.51 -4.95
C GLY A 45 11.75 -9.30 -4.03
N PHE A 46 11.13 -9.43 -2.86
CA PHE A 46 11.10 -8.36 -1.87
C PHE A 46 12.50 -8.05 -1.32
N ALA A 47 13.24 -9.09 -0.94
CA ALA A 47 14.60 -8.94 -0.43
C ALA A 47 15.58 -8.45 -1.51
N GLU A 48 15.38 -8.87 -2.75
CA GLU A 48 16.28 -8.54 -3.86
C GLU A 48 16.09 -7.12 -4.39
N ARG A 49 14.84 -6.63 -4.46
CA ARG A 49 14.52 -5.37 -5.15
C ARG A 49 14.02 -4.27 -4.22
N VAL A 50 13.20 -4.64 -3.22
CA VAL A 50 12.56 -3.66 -2.35
C VAL A 50 13.45 -3.29 -1.16
N MET A 51 14.03 -4.28 -0.49
CA MET A 51 14.89 -4.03 0.67
C MET A 51 16.06 -3.08 0.40
N PRO A 52 16.78 -3.17 -0.75
CA PRO A 52 17.86 -2.24 -1.05
C PRO A 52 17.36 -0.79 -1.23
N ALA A 53 16.12 -0.60 -1.69
CA ALA A 53 15.56 0.72 -1.93
C ALA A 53 15.05 1.41 -0.64
N ILE A 54 14.46 0.65 0.29
CA ILE A 54 13.84 1.23 1.50
C ILE A 54 14.60 0.95 2.80
N GLY A 55 15.59 0.05 2.79
CA GLY A 55 16.47 -0.24 3.93
C GLY A 55 15.82 -0.98 5.10
N ARG A 56 14.54 -1.41 4.98
CA ARG A 56 13.80 -2.07 6.06
C ARG A 56 12.67 -2.94 5.50
N ALA A 57 12.28 -3.98 6.25
CA ALA A 57 11.14 -4.81 5.91
C ALA A 57 9.83 -4.17 6.44
N ILE A 58 9.19 -3.33 5.62
CA ILE A 58 7.92 -2.67 5.96
C ILE A 58 6.95 -2.77 4.79
N ILE A 59 5.67 -2.83 5.07
CA ILE A 59 4.57 -2.89 4.09
C ILE A 59 3.49 -1.85 4.44
N PRO A 60 2.71 -1.37 3.44
CA PRO A 60 2.76 -1.70 2.01
C PRO A 60 3.92 -1.03 1.28
N VAL A 61 4.33 -1.63 0.19
CA VAL A 61 5.22 -1.05 -0.80
C VAL A 61 4.65 -1.31 -2.19
N VAL A 62 4.73 -0.34 -3.07
CA VAL A 62 4.46 -0.51 -4.50
C VAL A 62 5.77 -0.46 -5.26
N GLU A 63 5.98 -1.47 -6.11
CA GLU A 63 7.07 -1.50 -7.10
C GLU A 63 6.45 -1.28 -8.49
N LEU A 64 6.86 -0.22 -9.16
CA LEU A 64 6.41 0.13 -10.50
C LEU A 64 7.13 -0.69 -11.58
N PRO A 65 6.62 -0.74 -12.82
CA PRO A 65 7.25 -1.48 -13.91
C PRO A 65 8.69 -1.08 -14.21
N ASP A 66 9.03 0.18 -13.99
CA ASP A 66 10.37 0.74 -14.19
C ASP A 66 11.36 0.43 -13.04
N GLY A 67 10.87 -0.22 -11.98
CA GLY A 67 11.66 -0.55 -10.78
C GLY A 67 11.61 0.53 -9.69
N THR A 68 10.86 1.61 -9.88
CA THR A 68 10.62 2.61 -8.82
C THR A 68 9.88 1.96 -7.65
N VAL A 69 10.37 2.19 -6.45
CA VAL A 69 9.82 1.64 -5.20
C VAL A 69 9.25 2.76 -4.35
N ILE A 70 7.97 2.65 -4.00
CA ILE A 70 7.23 3.65 -3.22
C ILE A 70 6.72 2.97 -1.94
N GLN A 71 7.13 3.48 -0.80
CA GLN A 71 6.75 2.96 0.51
C GLN A 71 5.82 3.95 1.21
N ASP A 72 4.88 3.44 1.98
CA ASP A 72 3.78 4.11 2.65
C ASP A 72 2.55 4.33 1.76
N THR A 73 1.38 4.23 2.40
CA THR A 73 0.10 4.33 1.69
C THR A 73 -0.19 5.74 1.20
N VAL A 74 0.28 6.76 1.93
CA VAL A 74 0.08 8.16 1.53
C VAL A 74 0.92 8.44 0.30
N ASP A 75 2.22 8.11 0.34
CA ASP A 75 3.14 8.32 -0.79
C ASP A 75 2.71 7.53 -2.04
N ILE A 76 2.13 6.33 -1.86
CA ILE A 76 1.56 5.55 -2.96
C ILE A 76 0.38 6.30 -3.59
N ILE A 77 -0.53 6.84 -2.80
CA ILE A 77 -1.68 7.60 -3.30
C ILE A 77 -1.19 8.87 -3.99
N ASP A 78 -0.29 9.63 -3.37
CA ASP A 78 0.26 10.87 -3.91
C ASP A 78 0.94 10.65 -5.26
N HIS A 79 1.67 9.54 -5.41
CA HIS A 79 2.28 9.18 -6.69
C HIS A 79 1.24 9.02 -7.81
N PHE A 80 0.16 8.27 -7.57
CA PHE A 80 -0.87 8.04 -8.59
C PHE A 80 -1.79 9.26 -8.82
N GLU A 81 -1.89 10.18 -7.86
CA GLU A 81 -2.64 11.43 -7.99
C GLU A 81 -1.76 12.60 -8.51
N GLY A 82 -0.46 12.37 -8.66
CA GLY A 82 0.51 13.37 -9.08
C GLY A 82 0.34 13.83 -10.54
N GLU A 83 0.82 15.04 -10.84
CA GLU A 83 0.71 15.65 -12.16
C GLU A 83 1.50 14.89 -13.24
N ASP A 84 2.55 14.17 -12.84
CA ASP A 84 3.42 13.40 -13.74
C ASP A 84 2.84 12.03 -14.13
N THR A 85 1.70 11.67 -13.56
CA THR A 85 1.01 10.39 -13.85
C THR A 85 -0.25 10.62 -14.66
N PRO A 86 -0.68 9.63 -15.48
CA PRO A 86 -1.96 9.73 -16.16
C PRO A 86 -3.12 9.95 -15.17
N PRO A 87 -4.10 10.81 -15.50
CA PRO A 87 -5.22 11.06 -14.61
C PRO A 87 -5.94 9.80 -14.19
N VAL A 88 -6.15 9.63 -12.89
CA VAL A 88 -6.88 8.51 -12.33
C VAL A 88 -8.39 8.66 -12.52
N PRO A 89 -9.16 7.57 -12.73
CA PRO A 89 -10.60 7.66 -13.04
C PRO A 89 -11.43 8.18 -11.88
N HIS A 90 -10.96 8.05 -10.63
CA HIS A 90 -11.69 8.44 -9.42
C HIS A 90 -10.78 9.15 -8.42
N PRO A 91 -10.35 10.40 -8.69
CA PRO A 91 -9.40 11.10 -7.83
C PRO A 91 -9.78 11.04 -6.35
N ALA A 92 -8.79 10.82 -5.50
CA ALA A 92 -8.92 10.88 -4.06
C ALA A 92 -8.82 12.32 -3.55
N TYR A 93 -8.07 13.15 -4.27
CA TYR A 93 -7.86 14.55 -3.94
C TYR A 93 -8.74 15.47 -4.81
N PRO A 94 -9.75 16.13 -4.21
CA PRO A 94 -10.61 17.05 -4.92
C PRO A 94 -9.85 18.35 -5.27
N GLY A 95 -10.19 18.96 -6.42
CA GLY A 95 -9.58 20.22 -6.86
C GLY A 95 -9.99 21.45 -6.04
N ASP A 96 -11.07 21.38 -5.25
CA ASP A 96 -11.46 22.46 -4.32
C ASP A 96 -10.62 22.39 -3.04
N ALA A 97 -9.96 23.51 -2.69
CA ALA A 97 -9.05 23.57 -1.55
C ALA A 97 -9.69 23.26 -0.19
N ARG A 98 -10.99 23.56 -0.02
CA ARG A 98 -11.71 23.24 1.24
C ARG A 98 -12.01 21.76 1.33
N LEU A 99 -12.43 21.15 0.23
CA LEU A 99 -12.67 19.72 0.16
C LEU A 99 -11.35 18.94 0.28
N LEU A 100 -10.26 19.45 -0.28
CA LEU A 100 -8.93 18.86 -0.12
C LEU A 100 -8.48 18.89 1.34
N ALA A 101 -8.63 20.02 2.03
CA ALA A 101 -8.30 20.10 3.45
C ALA A 101 -9.16 19.12 4.29
N LEU A 102 -10.44 18.96 3.94
CA LEU A 102 -11.32 18.00 4.59
C LEU A 102 -10.88 16.53 4.30
N ALA A 103 -10.47 16.25 3.07
CA ALA A 103 -9.95 14.92 2.69
C ALA A 103 -8.71 14.55 3.51
N HIS A 104 -7.76 15.47 3.67
CA HIS A 104 -6.57 15.25 4.49
C HIS A 104 -6.91 15.11 6.00
N LEU A 105 -7.93 15.81 6.49
CA LEU A 105 -8.42 15.64 7.86
C LEU A 105 -8.99 14.24 8.08
N PHE A 106 -9.78 13.73 7.14
CA PHE A 106 -10.28 12.35 7.21
C PHE A 106 -9.16 11.33 7.07
N GLU A 107 -8.16 11.61 6.25
CA GLU A 107 -6.98 10.76 6.11
C GLU A 107 -6.22 10.67 7.43
N LEU A 108 -5.92 11.80 8.06
CA LEU A 108 -5.27 11.86 9.38
C LEU A 108 -6.09 11.09 10.43
N TYR A 109 -7.40 11.29 10.46
CA TYR A 109 -8.30 10.56 11.37
C TYR A 109 -8.26 9.05 11.12
N ALA A 110 -8.29 8.63 9.87
CA ALA A 110 -8.24 7.21 9.50
C ALA A 110 -6.90 6.57 9.88
N VAL A 111 -5.79 7.27 9.62
CA VAL A 111 -4.44 6.72 9.88
C VAL A 111 -4.11 6.70 11.38
N VAL A 112 -4.41 7.76 12.10
CA VAL A 112 -4.04 7.89 13.52
C VAL A 112 -5.16 7.43 14.44
N GLY A 113 -6.40 7.89 14.19
CA GLY A 113 -7.54 7.62 15.06
C GLY A 113 -8.02 6.17 14.97
N LEU A 114 -8.40 5.71 13.78
CA LEU A 114 -9.00 4.39 13.60
C LEU A 114 -8.02 3.23 13.77
N THR A 115 -6.72 3.45 13.58
CA THR A 115 -5.71 2.41 13.80
C THR A 115 -5.73 1.87 15.22
N ARG A 116 -5.93 2.73 16.22
CA ARG A 116 -6.04 2.31 17.63
C ARG A 116 -7.20 1.35 17.85
N HIS A 117 -8.36 1.65 17.27
CA HIS A 117 -9.54 0.80 17.37
C HIS A 117 -9.31 -0.54 16.66
N ALA A 118 -8.73 -0.51 15.45
CA ALA A 118 -8.39 -1.72 14.71
C ALA A 118 -7.42 -2.62 15.49
N MET A 119 -6.40 -2.04 16.14
CA MET A 119 -5.46 -2.77 16.97
C MET A 119 -6.11 -3.31 18.25
N HIS A 120 -7.05 -2.56 18.86
CA HIS A 120 -7.82 -3.05 19.99
C HIS A 120 -8.59 -4.31 19.60
N TYR A 121 -9.38 -4.27 18.53
CA TYR A 121 -10.14 -5.45 18.07
C TYR A 121 -9.25 -6.62 17.64
N ARG A 122 -8.08 -6.38 17.14
CA ARG A 122 -7.13 -7.42 16.75
C ARG A 122 -6.52 -8.14 17.95
N TRP A 123 -6.15 -7.41 19.01
CA TRP A 123 -5.30 -7.94 20.08
C TRP A 123 -6.01 -8.17 21.42
N SER A 124 -7.15 -7.54 21.64
CA SER A 124 -7.84 -7.63 22.95
C SER A 124 -8.74 -8.86 23.10
N TYR A 125 -9.02 -9.56 22.01
CA TYR A 125 -9.90 -10.75 21.99
C TYR A 125 -9.11 -11.97 21.54
N LEU A 126 -8.01 -12.22 22.24
CA LEU A 126 -7.04 -13.22 21.81
C LEU A 126 -7.63 -14.63 21.77
N ALA A 127 -8.50 -14.98 22.72
CA ALA A 127 -9.12 -16.31 22.77
C ALA A 127 -9.89 -16.66 21.50
N GLU A 128 -10.58 -15.69 20.91
CA GLU A 128 -11.37 -15.87 19.68
C GLU A 128 -10.51 -15.77 18.41
N GLN A 129 -9.36 -15.09 18.49
CA GLN A 129 -8.57 -14.73 17.32
C GLN A 129 -7.20 -15.43 17.25
N GLU A 130 -6.83 -16.20 18.27
CA GLU A 130 -5.49 -16.79 18.38
C GLU A 130 -5.10 -17.61 17.15
N ALA A 131 -5.99 -18.46 16.66
CA ALA A 131 -5.72 -19.31 15.51
C ALA A 131 -5.41 -18.47 14.25
N PHE A 132 -6.24 -17.44 13.99
CA PHE A 132 -6.03 -16.52 12.89
C PHE A 132 -4.71 -15.74 13.03
N LEU A 133 -4.43 -15.22 14.23
CA LEU A 133 -3.22 -14.42 14.46
C LEU A 133 -1.95 -15.25 14.32
N ARG A 134 -1.96 -16.49 14.85
CA ARG A 134 -0.82 -17.41 14.67
C ARG A 134 -0.54 -17.68 13.20
N ASP A 135 -1.56 -18.03 12.43
CA ASP A 135 -1.41 -18.29 11.00
C ASP A 135 -0.94 -17.04 10.25
N ALA A 136 -1.61 -15.91 10.49
CA ALA A 136 -1.35 -14.65 9.77
C ALA A 136 0.07 -14.09 10.03
N PHE A 137 0.59 -14.23 11.25
CA PHE A 137 1.90 -13.69 11.62
C PHE A 137 3.03 -14.72 11.60
N ALA A 138 2.74 -16.02 11.58
CA ALA A 138 3.76 -17.06 11.37
C ALA A 138 4.25 -17.11 9.92
N THR A 139 3.38 -16.76 8.97
CA THR A 139 3.69 -16.77 7.52
C THR A 139 4.20 -15.45 6.99
N GLY A 140 4.19 -14.40 7.79
CA GLY A 140 4.52 -13.01 7.37
C GLY A 140 5.73 -12.40 8.08
N GLY A 141 6.41 -13.14 8.98
CA GLY A 141 7.59 -12.69 9.71
C GLY A 141 8.88 -13.32 9.24
#